data_052601f83aa8dffa562bef491dcf2423
#
_entry.id   052601f83aa8dffa562bef491dcf2423
#
_cell.length_a   1.000
_cell.length_b   1.000
_cell.length_c   1.000
_cell.angle_alpha   90.00
_cell.angle_beta   90.00
_cell.angle_gamma   90.00
#
_symmetry.space_group_name_H-M   'P 1'
#
loop_
_entity.id
_entity.type
_entity.pdbx_description
1 polymer ?
#
loop_
_entity_poly.entity_id
_entity_poly.type
_entity_poly.pdbx_seq_one_letter_code
_entity_poly.pdbx_strand_id
1 'polypeptide(L)' 'MDTVEKVLEVIKKAESPVNAGKIVEISGLERKDVDKAMKQLKDSGAIVSPKRCYWEASK' A
#
# COMPACT_ATOMS: atom_id res chain seq x y z
N MET A 1 -14.94 5.82 0.68
CA MET A 1 -13.72 5.51 0.01
C MET A 1 -13.38 4.07 0.13
N ASP A 2 -12.88 3.55 -0.94
CA ASP A 2 -12.49 2.16 -0.98
C ASP A 2 -11.23 1.91 -0.17
N THR A 3 -11.14 0.75 0.44
CA THR A 3 -9.93 0.39 1.15
C THR A 3 -8.72 0.42 0.23
N VAL A 4 -8.89 -0.06 -0.99
CA VAL A 4 -7.82 -0.09 -1.96
C VAL A 4 -7.34 1.32 -2.28
N GLU A 5 -8.26 2.24 -2.49
CA GLU A 5 -7.89 3.62 -2.78
C GLU A 5 -7.19 4.27 -1.60
N LYS A 6 -7.65 3.96 -0.40
CA LYS A 6 -7.03 4.53 0.79
C LYS A 6 -5.59 4.06 0.94
N VAL A 7 -5.35 2.78 0.73
CA VAL A 7 -4.00 2.23 0.80
C VAL A 7 -3.11 2.85 -0.26
N LEU A 8 -3.63 2.98 -1.48
CA LEU A 8 -2.86 3.59 -2.56
C LEU A 8 -2.49 5.03 -2.21
N GLU A 9 -3.42 5.75 -1.64
CA GLU A 9 -3.17 7.14 -1.27
C GLU A 9 -2.06 7.24 -0.23
N VAL A 10 -2.10 6.35 0.77
CA VAL A 10 -1.05 6.32 1.78
C VAL A 10 0.31 6.07 1.15
N ILE A 11 0.38 5.12 0.23
CA ILE A 11 1.63 4.79 -0.43
C ILE A 11 2.13 5.98 -1.25
N LYS A 12 1.24 6.64 -1.95
CA LYS A 12 1.62 7.79 -2.76
C LYS A 12 2.14 8.94 -1.93
N LYS A 13 1.52 9.17 -0.79
CA LYS A 13 1.92 10.27 0.08
C LYS A 13 3.21 10.02 0.81
N ALA A 14 3.60 8.76 0.92
CA ALA A 14 4.78 8.40 1.70
C ALA A 14 6.08 8.88 1.07
N GLU A 15 6.11 9.08 -0.22
CA GLU A 15 7.30 9.55 -0.94
C GLU A 15 8.49 8.59 -0.86
N SER A 16 8.35 7.49 -0.17
CA SER A 16 9.41 6.50 -0.08
C SER A 16 8.75 5.15 0.15
N PRO A 17 9.47 4.06 -0.11
CA PRO A 17 8.87 2.75 0.08
C PRO A 17 8.43 2.54 1.51
N VAL A 18 7.28 1.91 1.69
CA VAL A 18 6.73 1.62 3.01
C VAL A 18 6.37 0.14 3.09
N ASN A 19 6.39 -0.40 4.29
CA ASN A 19 5.97 -1.78 4.48
C ASN A 19 4.50 -1.82 4.92
N ALA A 20 3.93 -3.02 4.97
CA ALA A 20 2.53 -3.17 5.32
C ALA A 20 2.24 -2.65 6.73
N GLY A 21 3.16 -2.86 7.65
CA GLY A 21 2.97 -2.38 9.01
C GLY A 21 2.83 -0.87 9.07
N LYS A 22 3.64 -0.19 8.28
CA LYS A 22 3.56 1.26 8.22
C LYS A 22 2.24 1.72 7.61
N ILE A 23 1.78 1.03 6.59
CA ILE A 23 0.52 1.36 5.96
C ILE A 23 -0.64 1.18 6.95
N VAL A 24 -0.61 0.10 7.72
CA VAL A 24 -1.62 -0.13 8.74
C VAL A 24 -1.64 1.03 9.74
N GLU A 25 -0.46 1.43 10.16
CA GLU A 25 -0.32 2.49 11.15
C GLU A 25 -0.87 3.82 10.63
N ILE A 26 -0.51 4.18 9.42
CA ILE A 26 -0.92 5.45 8.84
C ILE A 26 -2.39 5.45 8.45
N SER A 27 -2.85 4.37 7.84
CA SER A 27 -4.22 4.32 7.32
C SER A 27 -5.26 4.02 8.40
N GLY A 28 -4.85 3.37 9.48
CA GLY A 28 -5.79 2.98 10.51
C GLY A 28 -6.65 1.79 10.12
N LEU A 29 -6.30 1.12 9.03
CA LEU A 29 -7.04 -0.05 8.58
C LEU A 29 -6.47 -1.30 9.23
N GLU A 30 -7.23 -2.40 9.15
CA GLU A 30 -6.74 -3.67 9.66
C GLU A 30 -5.70 -4.25 8.72
N ARG A 31 -4.75 -4.99 9.26
CA ARG A 31 -3.72 -5.61 8.48
C ARG A 31 -4.29 -6.47 7.36
N LYS A 32 -5.34 -7.18 7.69
CA LYS A 32 -6.02 -8.04 6.74
C LYS A 32 -6.54 -7.25 5.53
N ASP A 33 -7.14 -6.10 5.80
CA ASP A 33 -7.66 -5.25 4.73
C ASP A 33 -6.53 -4.64 3.92
N VAL A 34 -5.46 -4.25 4.59
CA VAL A 34 -4.29 -3.69 3.90
C VAL A 34 -3.66 -4.73 2.98
N ASP A 35 -3.50 -5.96 3.47
CA ASP A 35 -2.92 -7.02 2.65
C ASP A 35 -3.74 -7.27 1.40
N LYS A 36 -5.05 -7.29 1.54
CA LYS A 36 -5.94 -7.49 0.42
C LYS A 36 -5.82 -6.37 -0.59
N ALA A 37 -5.82 -5.15 -0.10
CA ALA A 37 -5.73 -3.99 -0.96
C ALA A 37 -4.39 -3.96 -1.69
N MET A 38 -3.32 -4.28 -0.99
CA MET A 38 -2.00 -4.28 -1.60
C MET A 38 -1.88 -5.33 -2.69
N LYS A 39 -2.50 -6.49 -2.48
CA LYS A 39 -2.49 -7.52 -3.49
C LYS A 39 -3.18 -7.03 -4.76
N GLN A 40 -4.32 -6.37 -4.61
CA GLN A 40 -5.04 -5.84 -5.76
C GLN A 40 -4.24 -4.76 -6.47
N LEU A 41 -3.62 -3.88 -5.70
CA LEU A 41 -2.82 -2.81 -6.29
C LEU A 41 -1.61 -3.35 -7.02
N LYS A 42 -0.98 -4.36 -6.44
CA LYS A 42 0.17 -4.99 -7.08
C LYS A 42 -0.26 -5.66 -8.39
N ASP A 43 -1.37 -6.38 -8.36
CA ASP A 43 -1.87 -7.08 -9.55
C ASP A 43 -2.22 -6.11 -10.66
N SER A 44 -2.72 -4.94 -10.30
CA SER A 44 -3.10 -3.94 -11.30
C SER A 44 -1.91 -3.11 -11.77
N GLY A 45 -0.77 -3.24 -11.11
CA GLY A 45 0.41 -2.48 -11.47
C GLY A 45 0.47 -1.10 -10.86
N ALA A 46 -0.43 -0.80 -9.94
CA ALA A 46 -0.46 0.53 -9.31
C ALA A 46 0.67 0.73 -8.32
N ILE A 47 1.17 -0.35 -7.75
CA ILE A 47 2.31 -0.28 -6.83
C ILE A 47 3.34 -1.34 -7.21
N VAL A 48 4.56 -1.10 -6.80
CA VAL A 48 5.66 -2.04 -7.06
C VAL A 48 6.42 -2.26 -5.76
N SER A 49 7.17 -3.35 -5.72
CA SER A 49 7.98 -3.68 -4.56
C SER A 49 9.45 -3.51 -4.91
N PRO A 50 10.03 -2.37 -4.59
CA PRO A 50 11.45 -2.14 -4.90
C PRO A 50 12.36 -2.96 -4.02
N LYS A 51 11.88 -3.33 -2.84
CA LYS A 51 12.61 -4.16 -1.90
C LYS A 51 11.66 -5.15 -1.26
N ARG A 52 12.22 -6.21 -0.71
CA ARG A 52 11.40 -7.17 0.01
C ARG A 52 10.63 -6.46 1.12
N CYS A 53 9.34 -6.71 1.20
CA CYS A 53 8.46 -6.17 2.23
C CYS A 53 8.22 -4.66 2.14
N TYR A 54 8.69 -4.01 1.08
CA TYR A 54 8.46 -2.59 0.89
C TYR A 54 7.68 -2.36 -0.40
N TRP A 55 6.88 -1.31 -0.40
CA TRP A 55 6.00 -0.99 -1.52
C TRP A 55 6.06 0.49 -1.82
N GLU A 56 5.94 0.84 -3.07
CA GLU A 56 5.86 2.24 -3.46
C GLU A 56 4.96 2.34 -4.68
N ALA A 57 4.40 3.55 -4.89
CA ALA A 57 3.52 3.77 -6.02
C ALA A 57 4.31 3.64 -7.31
N SER A 58 3.71 2.96 -8.27
CA SER A 58 4.32 2.79 -9.57
C SER A 58 4.07 4.03 -10.35
N LYS A 59 4.46 4.97 -10.31
CA LYS A 59 4.28 6.14 -10.88
C LYS A 59 3.84 6.47 -12.05
#